data_93ded86d4d34af9e7bd54e09ad6135b6
#
_entry.id   93ded86d4d34af9e7bd54e09ad6135b6
#
_cell.length_a   1.000
_cell.length_b   1.000
_cell.length_c   1.000
_cell.angle_alpha   90.00
_cell.angle_beta   90.00
_cell.angle_gamma   90.00
#
_symmetry.space_group_name_H-M   'P 1'
#
loop_
_entity.id
_entity.type
_entity.pdbx_description
1 polymer ?
#
loop_
_entity_poly.entity_id
_entity_poly.type
_entity_poly.pdbx_seq_one_letter_code
_entity_poly.pdbx_strand_id
1 'polypeptide(L)'
;MNKDKNVTKKMNPEEIATEFLALCPLDGRYARIGRELSPYFSEYALMKNRVKVEVYWLQFLLENIGEVEELENFDKSNLPKIISIYEDFSADSIKRIKEIEKETNHDVKAVEFFVDEKLKELGFESLISFVHLGCTSEDINNTSYANMIKEGLANVWIPAAQELIEKISAMTLEYSNIPMLGHTHGQPATPTTVGKELKVYEYRLKESLE
;
A
#
# COMPACT_ATOMS: atom_id res chain seq x y z
N MET A 1 -8.59 -45.09 -37.08
CA MET A 1 -8.65 -44.40 -35.78
C MET A 1 -7.83 -43.12 -35.90
N ASN A 2 -8.47 -42.03 -36.33
CA ASN A 2 -7.88 -40.69 -36.36
C ASN A 2 -7.94 -40.12 -34.96
N LYS A 3 -6.78 -39.91 -34.34
CA LYS A 3 -6.65 -39.09 -33.12
C LYS A 3 -6.54 -37.63 -33.57
N ASP A 4 -7.66 -36.95 -33.55
CA ASP A 4 -7.70 -35.49 -33.63
C ASP A 4 -6.90 -34.92 -32.48
N LYS A 5 -5.69 -34.51 -32.74
CA LYS A 5 -4.89 -33.67 -31.82
C LYS A 5 -5.56 -32.28 -31.80
N ASN A 6 -6.41 -32.05 -30.86
CA ASN A 6 -6.85 -30.69 -30.48
C ASN A 6 -5.59 -29.93 -30.00
N VAL A 7 -4.86 -29.34 -30.95
CA VAL A 7 -3.80 -28.37 -30.64
C VAL A 7 -4.52 -27.10 -30.22
N THR A 8 -4.72 -26.93 -28.92
CA THR A 8 -5.12 -25.63 -28.39
C THR A 8 -4.10 -24.61 -28.86
N LYS A 9 -4.53 -23.72 -29.77
CA LYS A 9 -3.71 -22.63 -30.28
C LYS A 9 -3.18 -21.86 -29.09
N LYS A 10 -1.86 -21.89 -28.84
CA LYS A 10 -1.27 -21.12 -27.74
C LYS A 10 -1.59 -19.65 -27.96
N MET A 11 -2.15 -19.02 -26.95
CA MET A 11 -2.41 -17.59 -26.95
C MET A 11 -1.08 -16.85 -27.15
N ASN A 12 -1.05 -15.90 -28.11
CA ASN A 12 0.07 -14.99 -28.29
C ASN A 12 -0.21 -13.72 -27.47
N PRO A 13 0.51 -13.46 -26.35
CA PRO A 13 0.27 -12.30 -25.50
C PRO A 13 0.47 -10.96 -26.21
N GLU A 14 1.30 -10.92 -27.27
CA GLU A 14 1.61 -9.68 -28.03
C GLU A 14 0.42 -9.17 -28.84
N GLU A 15 -0.56 -10.04 -29.14
CA GLU A 15 -1.77 -9.71 -29.91
C GLU A 15 -2.94 -9.22 -29.03
N ILE A 16 -2.76 -9.21 -27.68
CA ILE A 16 -3.83 -8.89 -26.72
C ILE A 16 -3.42 -7.63 -25.94
N ALA A 17 -4.33 -6.67 -25.85
CA ALA A 17 -4.10 -5.48 -25.02
C ALA A 17 -3.79 -5.86 -23.56
N THR A 18 -2.80 -5.22 -22.98
CA THR A 18 -2.26 -5.56 -21.64
C THR A 18 -3.31 -5.56 -20.54
N GLU A 19 -4.35 -4.73 -20.67
CA GLU A 19 -5.48 -4.68 -19.74
C GLU A 19 -6.29 -5.98 -19.66
N PHE A 20 -6.34 -6.75 -20.76
CA PHE A 20 -7.00 -8.05 -20.82
C PHE A 20 -6.11 -9.20 -20.34
N LEU A 21 -4.81 -8.96 -20.16
CA LEU A 21 -3.86 -9.92 -19.63
C LEU A 21 -3.61 -9.73 -18.13
N ALA A 22 -4.31 -8.81 -17.49
CA ALA A 22 -4.21 -8.59 -16.07
C ALA A 22 -4.58 -9.87 -15.29
N LEU A 23 -3.74 -10.24 -14.32
CA LEU A 23 -3.94 -11.45 -13.51
C LEU A 23 -5.04 -11.27 -12.46
N CYS A 24 -5.31 -10.04 -12.07
CA CYS A 24 -6.30 -9.69 -11.07
C CYS A 24 -7.32 -8.70 -11.66
N PRO A 25 -8.62 -8.82 -11.36
CA PRO A 25 -9.61 -7.84 -11.80
C PRO A 25 -9.31 -6.41 -11.37
N LEU A 26 -8.57 -6.20 -10.28
CA LEU A 26 -8.16 -4.87 -9.80
C LEU A 26 -7.16 -4.19 -10.74
N ASP A 27 -6.34 -4.98 -11.44
CA ASP A 27 -5.37 -4.48 -12.43
C ASP A 27 -5.94 -4.40 -13.84
N GLY A 28 -7.12 -5.01 -14.07
CA GLY A 28 -7.84 -5.02 -15.33
C GLY A 28 -9.13 -4.23 -15.27
N ARG A 29 -10.27 -4.95 -15.29
CA ARG A 29 -11.63 -4.39 -15.34
C ARG A 29 -11.90 -3.29 -14.32
N TYR A 30 -11.38 -3.44 -13.11
CA TYR A 30 -11.60 -2.53 -11.98
C TYR A 30 -10.43 -1.57 -11.71
N ALA A 31 -9.40 -1.54 -12.58
CA ALA A 31 -8.22 -0.68 -12.40
C ALA A 31 -8.59 0.81 -12.18
N ARG A 32 -9.64 1.29 -12.88
CA ARG A 32 -10.13 2.66 -12.71
C ARG A 32 -10.65 2.94 -11.30
N ILE A 33 -11.31 1.95 -10.68
CA ILE A 33 -11.89 2.09 -9.32
C ILE A 33 -10.79 1.94 -8.27
N GLY A 34 -9.86 0.99 -8.46
CA GLY A 34 -8.74 0.74 -7.54
C GLY A 34 -7.61 1.77 -7.60
N ARG A 35 -7.64 2.74 -8.53
CA ARG A 35 -6.53 3.68 -8.78
C ARG A 35 -6.14 4.49 -7.54
N GLU A 36 -7.10 4.86 -6.69
CA GLU A 36 -6.83 5.61 -5.46
C GLU A 36 -6.00 4.81 -4.44
N LEU A 37 -6.02 3.48 -4.52
CA LEU A 37 -5.22 2.60 -3.67
C LEU A 37 -3.80 2.38 -4.20
N SER A 38 -3.52 2.65 -5.48
CA SER A 38 -2.22 2.42 -6.10
C SER A 38 -1.06 3.16 -5.41
N PRO A 39 -1.21 4.40 -4.92
CA PRO A 39 -0.15 5.08 -4.17
C PRO A 39 0.26 4.36 -2.87
N TYR A 40 -0.57 3.45 -2.35
CA TYR A 40 -0.38 2.78 -1.07
C TYR A 40 -0.05 1.29 -1.21
N PHE A 41 -0.54 0.60 -2.26
CA PHE A 41 -0.45 -0.87 -2.36
C PHE A 41 0.22 -1.39 -3.63
N SER A 42 0.74 -0.51 -4.50
CA SER A 42 1.50 -0.92 -5.67
C SER A 42 2.94 -1.33 -5.30
N GLU A 43 3.64 -1.98 -6.24
CA GLU A 43 5.07 -2.24 -6.10
C GLU A 43 5.88 -0.94 -5.92
N TYR A 44 5.49 0.13 -6.61
CA TYR A 44 6.07 1.46 -6.40
C TYR A 44 5.94 1.92 -4.94
N ALA A 45 4.75 1.75 -4.35
CA ALA A 45 4.50 2.11 -2.95
C ALA A 45 5.33 1.25 -1.99
N LEU A 46 5.46 -0.05 -2.25
CA LEU A 46 6.30 -0.94 -1.45
C LEU A 46 7.77 -0.52 -1.50
N MET A 47 8.33 -0.28 -2.70
CA MET A 47 9.72 0.14 -2.83
C MET A 47 9.98 1.48 -2.16
N LYS A 48 9.07 2.46 -2.32
CA LYS A 48 9.15 3.74 -1.63
C LYS A 48 9.13 3.58 -0.11
N ASN A 49 8.26 2.72 0.43
CA ASN A 49 8.19 2.47 1.87
C ASN A 49 9.43 1.75 2.39
N ARG A 50 10.01 0.81 1.65
CA ARG A 50 11.29 0.19 2.02
C ARG A 50 12.41 1.22 2.12
N VAL A 51 12.54 2.09 1.12
CA VAL A 51 13.51 3.22 1.17
C VAL A 51 13.23 4.11 2.38
N LYS A 52 11.96 4.44 2.64
CA LYS A 52 11.56 5.23 3.82
C LYS A 52 12.01 4.57 5.13
N VAL A 53 11.81 3.26 5.28
CA VAL A 53 12.19 2.53 6.50
C VAL A 53 13.71 2.54 6.68
N GLU A 54 14.49 2.26 5.63
CA GLU A 54 15.96 2.31 5.69
C GLU A 54 16.47 3.70 6.07
N VAL A 55 15.92 4.75 5.45
CA VAL A 55 16.31 6.14 5.72
C VAL A 55 15.97 6.55 7.15
N TYR A 56 14.78 6.19 7.66
CA TYR A 56 14.40 6.51 9.05
C TYR A 56 15.18 5.67 10.07
N TRP A 57 15.55 4.44 9.72
CA TRP A 57 16.44 3.65 10.57
C TRP A 57 17.82 4.29 10.66
N LEU A 58 18.39 4.70 9.53
CA LEU A 58 19.66 5.43 9.51
C LEU A 58 19.57 6.75 10.31
N GLN A 59 18.49 7.51 10.15
CA GLN A 59 18.23 8.71 10.95
C GLN A 59 18.22 8.38 12.44
N PHE A 60 17.51 7.33 12.84
CA PHE A 60 17.46 6.92 14.25
C PHE A 60 18.86 6.61 14.81
N LEU A 61 19.69 5.90 14.04
CA LEU A 61 21.08 5.63 14.44
C LEU A 61 21.89 6.92 14.62
N LEU A 62 21.79 7.85 13.66
CA LEU A 62 22.47 9.16 13.71
C LEU A 62 22.03 10.05 14.89
N GLU A 63 20.80 9.90 15.33
CA GLU A 63 20.25 10.69 16.44
C GLU A 63 20.56 10.10 17.82
N ASN A 64 20.65 8.76 17.92
CA ASN A 64 20.62 8.06 19.20
C ASN A 64 21.88 7.25 19.53
N ILE A 65 22.76 6.97 18.55
CA ILE A 65 24.00 6.23 18.78
C ILE A 65 25.17 7.22 18.82
N GLY A 66 25.80 7.37 19.97
CA GLY A 66 26.90 8.30 20.22
C GLY A 66 28.25 7.61 20.51
N GLU A 67 28.36 6.30 20.31
CA GLU A 67 29.58 5.52 20.62
C GLU A 67 30.38 5.14 19.37
N VAL A 68 29.95 5.59 18.20
CA VAL A 68 30.56 5.32 16.89
C VAL A 68 30.96 6.63 16.24
N GLU A 69 32.24 6.78 15.95
CA GLU A 69 32.85 8.04 15.48
C GLU A 69 32.17 8.63 14.26
N GLU A 70 31.79 7.79 13.27
CA GLU A 70 31.15 8.23 12.04
C GLU A 70 29.73 8.78 12.28
N LEU A 71 29.02 8.22 13.27
CA LEU A 71 27.67 8.66 13.64
C LEU A 71 27.73 9.91 14.56
N GLU A 72 28.68 9.94 15.50
CA GLU A 72 28.87 11.06 16.42
C GLU A 72 29.29 12.33 15.70
N ASN A 73 30.21 12.22 14.73
CA ASN A 73 30.75 13.34 13.97
C ASN A 73 29.79 13.81 12.84
N PHE A 74 28.67 13.16 12.61
CA PHE A 74 27.71 13.57 11.59
C PHE A 74 27.05 14.90 11.95
N ASP A 75 27.17 15.87 11.07
CA ASP A 75 26.43 17.13 11.22
C ASP A 75 24.93 16.93 11.00
N LYS A 76 24.17 16.90 12.10
CA LYS A 76 22.72 16.67 12.12
C LYS A 76 21.92 17.71 11.31
N SER A 77 22.52 18.85 10.94
CA SER A 77 21.90 19.81 10.02
C SER A 77 21.69 19.22 8.60
N ASN A 78 22.39 18.14 8.27
CA ASN A 78 22.26 17.42 7.00
C ASN A 78 21.16 16.32 7.02
N LEU A 79 20.51 16.03 8.14
CA LEU A 79 19.41 15.06 8.19
C LEU A 79 18.33 15.28 7.12
N PRO A 80 17.88 16.51 6.81
CA PRO A 80 16.93 16.73 5.73
C PRO A 80 17.39 16.23 4.36
N LYS A 81 18.72 16.23 4.09
CA LYS A 81 19.26 15.68 2.83
C LYS A 81 19.14 14.15 2.79
N ILE A 82 19.32 13.47 3.93
CA ILE A 82 19.14 12.03 4.02
C ILE A 82 17.65 11.68 3.86
N ILE A 83 16.76 12.43 4.52
CA ILE A 83 15.32 12.25 4.43
C ILE A 83 14.83 12.46 2.98
N SER A 84 15.41 13.39 2.23
CA SER A 84 15.04 13.65 0.83
C SER A 84 15.21 12.41 -0.07
N ILE A 85 16.05 11.44 0.30
CA ILE A 85 16.22 10.19 -0.47
C ILE A 85 14.88 9.49 -0.70
N TYR A 86 14.00 9.46 0.31
CA TYR A 86 12.67 8.87 0.15
C TYR A 86 11.58 9.90 -0.23
N GLU A 87 11.71 11.16 0.17
CA GLU A 87 10.74 12.21 -0.18
C GLU A 87 10.73 12.48 -1.68
N ASP A 88 11.92 12.52 -2.31
CA ASP A 88 12.11 12.71 -3.74
C ASP A 88 12.02 11.41 -4.55
N PHE A 89 11.51 10.32 -3.93
CA PHE A 89 11.36 9.03 -4.61
C PHE A 89 10.45 9.14 -5.83
N SER A 90 10.96 8.74 -6.98
CA SER A 90 10.33 8.95 -8.28
C SER A 90 10.23 7.68 -9.14
N ALA A 91 9.66 7.81 -10.34
CA ALA A 91 9.65 6.74 -11.32
C ALA A 91 11.06 6.29 -11.75
N ASP A 92 12.05 7.18 -11.70
CA ASP A 92 13.43 6.81 -12.02
C ASP A 92 14.09 6.08 -10.86
N SER A 93 13.71 6.40 -9.62
CA SER A 93 14.17 5.68 -8.42
C SER A 93 13.76 4.20 -8.46
N ILE A 94 12.48 3.91 -8.76
CA ILE A 94 12.04 2.50 -8.87
C ILE A 94 12.70 1.77 -10.04
N LYS A 95 12.90 2.43 -11.18
CA LYS A 95 13.63 1.84 -12.32
C LYS A 95 15.05 1.45 -11.89
N ARG A 96 15.75 2.36 -11.18
CA ARG A 96 17.11 2.08 -10.70
C ARG A 96 17.15 0.90 -9.73
N ILE A 97 16.23 0.83 -8.76
CA ILE A 97 16.10 -0.32 -7.85
C ILE A 97 15.88 -1.62 -8.64
N LYS A 98 15.00 -1.61 -9.64
CA LYS A 98 14.72 -2.81 -10.48
C LYS A 98 15.92 -3.21 -11.36
N GLU A 99 16.79 -2.29 -11.74
CA GLU A 99 18.05 -2.60 -12.41
C GLU A 99 19.02 -3.31 -11.45
N ILE A 100 19.20 -2.77 -10.23
CA ILE A 100 20.03 -3.37 -9.21
C ILE A 100 19.49 -4.75 -8.81
N GLU A 101 18.17 -4.90 -8.69
CA GLU A 101 17.54 -6.19 -8.36
C GLU A 101 17.84 -7.28 -9.40
N LYS A 102 17.93 -6.94 -10.70
CA LYS A 102 18.31 -7.91 -11.75
C LYS A 102 19.72 -8.47 -11.56
N GLU A 103 20.60 -7.67 -10.98
CA GLU A 103 21.99 -8.07 -10.72
C GLU A 103 22.11 -8.84 -9.41
N THR A 104 21.45 -8.36 -8.36
CA THR A 104 21.52 -8.93 -7.01
C THR A 104 20.63 -10.15 -6.84
N ASN A 105 19.58 -10.27 -7.65
CA ASN A 105 18.49 -11.23 -7.51
C ASN A 105 17.85 -11.23 -6.10
N HIS A 106 17.83 -10.04 -5.47
CA HIS A 106 17.30 -9.84 -4.12
C HIS A 106 16.70 -8.44 -3.99
N ASP A 107 15.39 -8.36 -3.74
CA ASP A 107 14.60 -7.13 -3.77
C ASP A 107 14.97 -6.13 -2.65
N VAL A 108 15.08 -6.58 -1.40
CA VAL A 108 15.45 -5.69 -0.28
C VAL A 108 16.89 -5.24 -0.42
N LYS A 109 17.81 -6.14 -0.84
CA LYS A 109 19.22 -5.79 -1.07
C LYS A 109 19.38 -4.74 -2.18
N ALA A 110 18.52 -4.78 -3.18
CA ALA A 110 18.48 -3.73 -4.20
C ALA A 110 18.09 -2.37 -3.64
N VAL A 111 17.21 -2.32 -2.65
CA VAL A 111 16.85 -1.09 -1.94
C VAL A 111 18.02 -0.56 -1.12
N GLU A 112 18.73 -1.42 -0.39
CA GLU A 112 19.94 -1.04 0.34
C GLU A 112 20.97 -0.38 -0.61
N PHE A 113 21.31 -1.04 -1.72
CA PHE A 113 22.27 -0.50 -2.69
C PHE A 113 21.80 0.81 -3.33
N PHE A 114 20.50 0.99 -3.55
CA PHE A 114 19.96 2.25 -4.00
C PHE A 114 20.19 3.37 -2.95
N VAL A 115 19.95 3.09 -1.66
CA VAL A 115 20.22 4.05 -0.58
C VAL A 115 21.72 4.37 -0.51
N ASP A 116 22.60 3.36 -0.65
CA ASP A 116 24.05 3.53 -0.72
C ASP A 116 24.46 4.47 -1.86
N GLU A 117 23.90 4.27 -3.05
CA GLU A 117 24.15 5.15 -4.21
C GLU A 117 23.74 6.59 -3.89
N LYS A 118 22.58 6.79 -3.27
CA LYS A 118 22.08 8.11 -2.90
C LYS A 118 22.94 8.77 -1.82
N LEU A 119 23.41 8.02 -0.84
CA LEU A 119 24.34 8.54 0.16
C LEU A 119 25.67 8.98 -0.47
N LYS A 120 26.20 8.24 -1.45
CA LYS A 120 27.38 8.65 -2.22
C LYS A 120 27.15 9.95 -3.01
N GLU A 121 26.02 10.05 -3.71
CA GLU A 121 25.64 11.27 -4.45
C GLU A 121 25.57 12.51 -3.55
N LEU A 122 25.18 12.31 -2.28
CA LEU A 122 25.10 13.37 -1.26
C LEU A 122 26.42 13.64 -0.52
N GLY A 123 27.47 12.85 -0.76
CA GLY A 123 28.77 12.98 -0.10
C GLY A 123 28.84 12.37 1.30
N PHE A 124 27.98 11.37 1.58
CA PHE A 124 27.89 10.69 2.88
C PHE A 124 28.35 9.23 2.83
N GLU A 125 29.41 8.91 2.10
CA GLU A 125 29.92 7.54 1.93
C GLU A 125 30.26 6.84 3.25
N SER A 126 30.66 7.59 4.28
CA SER A 126 30.96 7.04 5.61
C SER A 126 29.74 6.41 6.30
N LEU A 127 28.53 6.76 5.86
CA LEU A 127 27.30 6.25 6.44
C LEU A 127 26.80 4.95 5.80
N ILE A 128 27.37 4.51 4.70
CA ILE A 128 26.92 3.33 3.94
C ILE A 128 26.91 2.06 4.80
N SER A 129 27.92 1.90 5.66
CA SER A 129 28.03 0.73 6.54
C SER A 129 26.93 0.64 7.61
N PHE A 130 26.16 1.71 7.78
CA PHE A 130 25.05 1.78 8.75
C PHE A 130 23.68 1.58 8.10
N VAL A 131 23.60 1.58 6.77
CA VAL A 131 22.38 1.18 6.06
C VAL A 131 22.08 -0.26 6.40
N HIS A 132 20.84 -0.56 6.76
CA HIS A 132 20.39 -1.92 7.16
C HIS A 132 21.09 -2.51 8.40
N LEU A 133 21.86 -1.72 9.14
CA LEU A 133 22.63 -2.21 10.29
C LEU A 133 21.71 -2.84 11.34
N GLY A 134 21.96 -4.11 11.67
CA GLY A 134 21.20 -4.86 12.67
C GLY A 134 19.78 -5.28 12.23
N CYS A 135 19.40 -5.01 10.99
CA CYS A 135 18.12 -5.40 10.41
C CYS A 135 18.22 -6.70 9.59
N THR A 136 17.09 -7.32 9.37
CA THR A 136 16.89 -8.34 8.33
C THR A 136 15.82 -7.86 7.35
N SER A 137 15.71 -8.52 6.18
CA SER A 137 14.73 -8.14 5.15
C SER A 137 13.30 -8.05 5.68
N GLU A 138 12.93 -8.93 6.62
CA GLU A 138 11.58 -8.92 7.19
C GLU A 138 11.31 -7.75 8.13
N ASP A 139 12.31 -7.19 8.79
CA ASP A 139 12.15 -5.96 9.59
C ASP A 139 11.73 -4.79 8.68
N ILE A 140 12.38 -4.69 7.51
CA ILE A 140 12.07 -3.68 6.50
C ILE A 140 10.69 -3.95 5.86
N ASN A 141 10.42 -5.21 5.47
CA ASN A 141 9.17 -5.60 4.84
C ASN A 141 7.96 -5.35 5.74
N ASN A 142 7.98 -5.87 6.98
CA ASN A 142 6.84 -5.75 7.89
C ASN A 142 6.56 -4.31 8.28
N THR A 143 7.59 -3.49 8.51
CA THR A 143 7.41 -2.07 8.79
C THR A 143 6.84 -1.33 7.58
N SER A 144 7.30 -1.67 6.36
CA SER A 144 6.75 -1.12 5.11
C SER A 144 5.28 -1.49 4.93
N TYR A 145 4.91 -2.75 5.11
CA TYR A 145 3.51 -3.20 5.02
C TYR A 145 2.62 -2.51 6.05
N ALA A 146 3.09 -2.35 7.28
CA ALA A 146 2.35 -1.64 8.32
C ALA A 146 2.07 -0.17 7.93
N ASN A 147 3.07 0.52 7.36
CA ASN A 147 2.90 1.89 6.86
C ASN A 147 1.92 1.94 5.69
N MET A 148 2.05 1.05 4.71
CA MET A 148 1.17 0.97 3.54
C MET A 148 -0.29 0.76 3.97
N ILE A 149 -0.54 -0.19 4.87
CA ILE A 149 -1.88 -0.47 5.41
C ILE A 149 -2.42 0.75 6.16
N LYS A 150 -1.62 1.32 7.07
CA LYS A 150 -2.00 2.50 7.85
C LYS A 150 -2.40 3.67 6.96
N GLU A 151 -1.56 4.00 5.98
CA GLU A 151 -1.79 5.14 5.10
C GLU A 151 -2.97 4.88 4.14
N GLY A 152 -3.08 3.68 3.58
CA GLY A 152 -4.19 3.31 2.69
C GLY A 152 -5.54 3.28 3.41
N LEU A 153 -5.57 2.77 4.65
CA LEU A 153 -6.78 2.83 5.48
C LEU A 153 -7.16 4.27 5.82
N ALA A 154 -6.20 5.06 6.33
CA ALA A 154 -6.47 6.42 6.79
C ALA A 154 -6.91 7.37 5.66
N ASN A 155 -6.31 7.24 4.49
CA ASN A 155 -6.48 8.22 3.41
C ASN A 155 -7.53 7.82 2.36
N VAL A 156 -7.88 6.52 2.26
CA VAL A 156 -8.82 6.05 1.22
C VAL A 156 -9.98 5.28 1.83
N TRP A 157 -9.70 4.20 2.57
CA TRP A 157 -10.76 3.29 2.99
C TRP A 157 -11.70 3.89 4.05
N ILE A 158 -11.13 4.49 5.11
CA ILE A 158 -11.91 5.09 6.20
C ILE A 158 -12.78 6.24 5.70
N PRO A 159 -12.27 7.21 4.90
CA PRO A 159 -13.12 8.25 4.33
C PRO A 159 -14.28 7.72 3.48
N ALA A 160 -14.03 6.70 2.64
CA ALA A 160 -15.08 6.08 1.83
C ALA A 160 -16.13 5.35 2.69
N ALA A 161 -15.70 4.67 3.76
CA ALA A 161 -16.61 4.02 4.70
C ALA A 161 -17.47 5.05 5.46
N GLN A 162 -16.87 6.16 5.88
CA GLN A 162 -17.57 7.27 6.54
C GLN A 162 -18.64 7.88 5.61
N GLU A 163 -18.29 8.15 4.35
CA GLU A 163 -19.27 8.68 3.36
C GLU A 163 -20.45 7.72 3.17
N LEU A 164 -20.19 6.41 3.11
CA LEU A 164 -21.25 5.40 3.02
C LEU A 164 -22.16 5.44 4.26
N ILE A 165 -21.58 5.50 5.46
CA ILE A 165 -22.32 5.57 6.72
C ILE A 165 -23.19 6.81 6.78
N GLU A 166 -22.66 7.97 6.36
CA GLU A 166 -23.42 9.24 6.31
C GLU A 166 -24.61 9.16 5.36
N LYS A 167 -24.43 8.54 4.17
CA LYS A 167 -25.54 8.33 3.22
C LYS A 167 -26.61 7.41 3.80
N ILE A 168 -26.24 6.30 4.43
CA ILE A 168 -27.19 5.39 5.08
C ILE A 168 -27.90 6.11 6.23
N SER A 169 -27.17 6.90 7.03
CA SER A 169 -27.75 7.69 8.13
C SER A 169 -28.81 8.68 7.64
N ALA A 170 -28.52 9.40 6.55
CA ALA A 170 -29.47 10.31 5.94
C ALA A 170 -30.74 9.58 5.44
N MET A 171 -30.57 8.45 4.76
CA MET A 171 -31.69 7.61 4.32
C MET A 171 -32.50 7.05 5.51
N THR A 172 -31.85 6.70 6.60
CA THR A 172 -32.50 6.25 7.84
C THR A 172 -33.48 7.29 8.37
N LEU A 173 -33.09 8.55 8.38
CA LEU A 173 -33.94 9.66 8.82
C LEU A 173 -35.06 9.96 7.82
N GLU A 174 -34.72 10.04 6.53
CA GLU A 174 -35.68 10.32 5.46
C GLU A 174 -36.81 9.30 5.42
N TYR A 175 -36.50 8.00 5.58
CA TYR A 175 -37.44 6.90 5.47
C TYR A 175 -37.95 6.39 6.83
N SER A 176 -37.72 7.14 7.91
CA SER A 176 -38.08 6.73 9.29
C SER A 176 -39.57 6.43 9.46
N ASN A 177 -40.42 7.14 8.74
CA ASN A 177 -41.89 7.04 8.82
C ASN A 177 -42.52 6.21 7.69
N ILE A 178 -41.72 5.61 6.79
CA ILE A 178 -42.25 4.77 5.72
C ILE A 178 -42.50 3.38 6.26
N PRO A 179 -43.78 2.94 6.39
CA PRO A 179 -44.08 1.60 6.91
C PRO A 179 -43.67 0.51 5.90
N MET A 180 -43.17 -0.58 6.40
CA MET A 180 -42.92 -1.79 5.62
C MET A 180 -43.28 -3.03 6.40
N LEU A 181 -43.60 -4.12 5.70
CA LEU A 181 -43.89 -5.40 6.28
C LEU A 181 -42.56 -6.11 6.62
N GLY A 182 -42.38 -6.46 7.88
CA GLY A 182 -41.29 -7.35 8.29
C GLY A 182 -41.54 -8.77 7.79
N HIS A 183 -40.46 -9.53 7.59
CA HIS A 183 -40.50 -10.94 7.22
C HIS A 183 -39.60 -11.77 8.12
N THR A 184 -40.03 -12.97 8.44
CA THR A 184 -39.22 -14.00 9.11
C THR A 184 -39.49 -15.35 8.45
N HIS A 185 -38.45 -16.09 8.11
CA HIS A 185 -38.56 -17.36 7.39
C HIS A 185 -39.40 -17.27 6.10
N GLY A 186 -39.36 -16.14 5.40
CA GLY A 186 -40.17 -15.88 4.20
C GLY A 186 -41.66 -15.63 4.46
N GLN A 187 -42.10 -15.52 5.74
CA GLN A 187 -43.47 -15.25 6.13
C GLN A 187 -43.64 -13.80 6.64
N PRO A 188 -44.81 -13.19 6.44
CA PRO A 188 -45.14 -11.90 7.04
C PRO A 188 -44.94 -11.89 8.56
N ALA A 189 -44.31 -10.85 9.07
CA ALA A 189 -44.06 -10.65 10.49
C ALA A 189 -44.56 -9.27 10.94
N THR A 190 -44.14 -8.82 12.10
CA THR A 190 -44.51 -7.53 12.68
C THR A 190 -44.17 -6.37 11.72
N PRO A 191 -45.06 -5.41 11.47
CA PRO A 191 -44.75 -4.20 10.71
C PRO A 191 -43.58 -3.41 11.30
N THR A 192 -42.75 -2.87 10.44
CA THR A 192 -41.58 -2.06 10.76
C THR A 192 -41.56 -0.82 9.88
N THR A 193 -40.44 -0.09 9.83
CA THR A 193 -40.25 1.01 8.89
C THR A 193 -38.96 0.80 8.09
N VAL A 194 -38.89 1.35 6.87
CA VAL A 194 -37.70 1.31 6.02
C VAL A 194 -36.50 1.93 6.74
N GLY A 195 -36.71 3.08 7.40
CA GLY A 195 -35.64 3.73 8.16
C GLY A 195 -35.11 2.90 9.31
N LYS A 196 -35.97 2.15 10.03
CA LYS A 196 -35.54 1.25 11.10
C LYS A 196 -34.67 0.12 10.56
N GLU A 197 -35.02 -0.46 9.43
CA GLU A 197 -34.23 -1.53 8.82
C GLU A 197 -32.84 -1.02 8.36
N LEU A 198 -32.78 0.19 7.77
CA LEU A 198 -31.50 0.84 7.42
C LEU A 198 -30.67 1.18 8.66
N LYS A 199 -31.29 1.55 9.78
CA LYS A 199 -30.60 1.88 11.04
C LYS A 199 -29.76 0.73 11.59
N VAL A 200 -30.16 -0.50 11.36
CA VAL A 200 -29.39 -1.68 11.76
C VAL A 200 -28.04 -1.75 11.04
N TYR A 201 -28.03 -1.43 9.74
CA TYR A 201 -26.79 -1.39 8.95
C TYR A 201 -25.92 -0.22 9.35
N GLU A 202 -26.50 0.97 9.52
CA GLU A 202 -25.77 2.15 10.01
C GLU A 202 -25.04 1.85 11.31
N TYR A 203 -25.73 1.26 12.30
CA TYR A 203 -25.19 0.93 13.58
C TYR A 203 -24.02 -0.06 13.48
N ARG A 204 -24.21 -1.16 12.76
CA ARG A 204 -23.17 -2.19 12.57
C ARG A 204 -21.95 -1.67 11.84
N LEU A 205 -22.13 -0.81 10.82
CA LEU A 205 -21.01 -0.20 10.10
C LEU A 205 -20.22 0.75 11.00
N LYS A 206 -20.89 1.54 11.83
CA LYS A 206 -20.22 2.42 12.83
C LYS A 206 -19.38 1.62 13.80
N GLU A 207 -19.94 0.56 14.41
CA GLU A 207 -19.20 -0.31 15.32
C GLU A 207 -18.02 -1.02 14.66
N SER A 208 -18.13 -1.35 13.37
CA SER A 208 -17.03 -1.99 12.63
C SER A 208 -15.93 -1.02 12.24
N LEU A 209 -16.18 0.29 12.31
CA LEU A 209 -15.22 1.34 11.98
C LEU A 209 -14.42 1.83 13.20
N GLU A 210 -14.92 1.59 14.42
CA GLU A 210 -14.24 1.85 15.69
C GLU A 210 -13.13 0.83 15.97
#